data_1b5cd5e0303606472b17ac80b3dfdaff
#
_entry.id   1b5cd5e0303606472b17ac80b3dfdaff
#
_cell.length_a   1.000
_cell.length_b   1.000
_cell.length_c   1.000
_cell.angle_alpha   90.00
_cell.angle_beta   90.00
_cell.angle_gamma   90.00
#
_symmetry.space_group_name_H-M   'P 1'
#
loop_
_entity.id
_entity.type
_entity.pdbx_description
1 polymer ?
#
loop_
_entity_poly.entity_id
_entity_poly.type
_entity_poly.pdbx_seq_one_letter_code
_entity_poly.pdbx_strand_id
1 'polypeptide(L)'
;MRPGGNSQIMNLELFDRIKVGNTLGEGVIWDHRTETIWWTDIQESRLYHYNPSSKKLGHYDTPERLCSFGFTDDEKWFIAAFENGFAKYNPEKNILKWLSKPLEHHNQIRFNDGRVDRQGRFWSGTMVEDNNGGDARGRLYRLDLAEKKLAVPLLEDILISNSLCWSPDSKKMYFADSTNNRIDVYDFDAALGIPTNDNTFAITNEDIFPDGSTIDQEGYLWNAQWGGSRVVRYAPNGEIDYILEVPVSQPTCVAFGGPDLSWLFVTTAKDGL
;
A
#
# COMPACT_ATOMS: atom_id res chain seq x y z
N MET A 1 25.81 -9.18 32.02
CA MET A 1 26.38 -9.49 30.70
C MET A 1 25.27 -9.37 29.70
N ARG A 2 25.27 -8.38 28.82
CA ARG A 2 24.31 -8.25 27.71
C ARG A 2 24.82 -9.17 26.59
N PRO A 3 24.00 -10.04 26.00
CA PRO A 3 24.40 -10.74 24.79
C PRO A 3 24.47 -9.70 23.67
N GLY A 4 25.65 -9.53 23.11
CA GLY A 4 25.85 -8.70 21.92
C GLY A 4 25.16 -9.37 20.75
N GLY A 5 24.01 -8.84 20.37
CA GLY A 5 23.42 -9.11 19.07
C GLY A 5 24.34 -8.50 18.02
N ASN A 6 24.87 -9.31 17.11
CA ASN A 6 25.46 -8.84 15.88
C ASN A 6 24.36 -8.13 15.08
N SER A 7 24.25 -6.82 15.22
CA SER A 7 23.51 -6.02 14.23
C SER A 7 24.30 -6.16 12.93
N GLN A 8 23.84 -6.97 12.01
CA GLN A 8 24.33 -6.91 10.64
C GLN A 8 24.08 -5.46 10.17
N ILE A 9 25.15 -4.73 9.89
CA ILE A 9 25.06 -3.39 9.33
C ILE A 9 24.35 -3.56 7.98
N MET A 10 23.10 -3.14 7.90
CA MET A 10 22.35 -3.14 6.66
C MET A 10 22.96 -2.08 5.75
N ASN A 11 23.58 -2.49 4.67
CA ASN A 11 24.17 -1.58 3.69
C ASN A 11 23.25 -1.52 2.48
N LEU A 12 22.36 -0.51 2.46
CA LEU A 12 21.46 -0.24 1.34
C LEU A 12 22.13 0.77 0.41
N GLU A 13 22.15 0.44 -0.87
CA GLU A 13 22.69 1.29 -1.93
C GLU A 13 21.56 1.71 -2.89
N LEU A 14 21.56 2.98 -3.29
CA LEU A 14 20.63 3.47 -4.31
C LEU A 14 21.04 2.92 -5.68
N PHE A 15 20.26 1.96 -6.17
CA PHE A 15 20.52 1.25 -7.42
C PHE A 15 20.04 2.03 -8.65
N ASP A 16 18.82 2.59 -8.61
CA ASP A 16 18.23 3.31 -9.73
C ASP A 16 17.24 4.39 -9.26
N ARG A 17 16.96 5.34 -10.13
CA ARG A 17 16.02 6.43 -9.88
C ARG A 17 15.23 6.74 -11.14
N ILE A 18 13.94 6.42 -11.14
CA ILE A 18 13.03 6.60 -12.26
C ILE A 18 12.27 7.92 -12.10
N LYS A 19 12.61 8.92 -12.92
CA LYS A 19 12.00 10.25 -12.84
C LYS A 19 10.76 10.30 -13.75
N VAL A 20 9.59 10.00 -13.23
CA VAL A 20 8.31 10.11 -13.95
C VAL A 20 7.48 11.32 -13.56
N GLY A 21 7.82 11.98 -12.44
CA GLY A 21 7.14 13.20 -11.99
C GLY A 21 5.72 12.98 -11.50
N ASN A 22 5.48 11.83 -10.84
CA ASN A 22 4.16 11.53 -10.31
C ASN A 22 3.66 12.62 -9.37
N THR A 23 2.39 12.97 -9.50
CA THR A 23 1.69 13.82 -8.52
C THR A 23 1.48 13.04 -7.25
N LEU A 24 0.92 11.83 -7.35
CA LEU A 24 0.73 10.91 -6.22
C LEU A 24 1.07 9.48 -6.66
N GLY A 25 2.37 9.16 -6.70
CA GLY A 25 2.85 7.81 -6.98
C GLY A 25 2.57 6.90 -5.80
N GLU A 26 1.84 5.78 -6.02
CA GLU A 26 1.30 4.93 -4.97
C GLU A 26 1.19 3.45 -5.35
N GLY A 27 0.87 2.60 -4.36
CA GLY A 27 0.47 1.23 -4.58
C GLY A 27 1.51 0.38 -5.30
N VAL A 28 2.79 0.57 -4.98
CA VAL A 28 3.87 -0.16 -5.65
C VAL A 28 3.83 -1.65 -5.35
N ILE A 29 3.88 -2.49 -6.39
CA ILE A 29 3.93 -3.95 -6.28
C ILE A 29 4.83 -4.55 -7.38
N TRP A 30 5.48 -5.67 -7.06
CA TRP A 30 6.35 -6.42 -7.95
C TRP A 30 5.64 -7.62 -8.58
N ASP A 31 5.65 -7.70 -9.90
CA ASP A 31 5.22 -8.90 -10.62
C ASP A 31 6.43 -9.79 -10.93
N HIS A 32 6.58 -10.87 -10.18
CA HIS A 32 7.67 -11.83 -10.35
C HIS A 32 7.56 -12.65 -11.65
N ARG A 33 6.38 -12.70 -12.28
CA ARG A 33 6.14 -13.44 -13.54
C ARG A 33 6.78 -12.74 -14.72
N THR A 34 6.77 -11.41 -14.70
CA THR A 34 7.28 -10.55 -15.77
C THR A 34 8.51 -9.75 -15.37
N GLU A 35 8.97 -9.89 -14.10
CA GLU A 35 10.06 -9.12 -13.52
C GLU A 35 9.84 -7.61 -13.67
N THR A 36 8.63 -7.16 -13.38
CA THR A 36 8.19 -5.79 -13.60
C THR A 36 7.64 -5.18 -12.32
N ILE A 37 8.07 -3.96 -12.02
CA ILE A 37 7.48 -3.18 -10.95
C ILE A 37 6.31 -2.35 -11.51
N TRP A 38 5.20 -2.33 -10.76
CA TRP A 38 3.99 -1.61 -11.10
C TRP A 38 3.63 -0.63 -9.99
N TRP A 39 3.10 0.53 -10.35
CA TRP A 39 2.55 1.52 -9.41
C TRP A 39 1.53 2.41 -10.11
N THR A 40 0.73 3.13 -9.33
CA THR A 40 -0.23 4.09 -9.86
C THR A 40 0.22 5.53 -9.58
N ASP A 41 -0.15 6.47 -10.44
CA ASP A 41 -0.29 7.87 -10.09
C ASP A 41 -1.78 8.15 -9.93
N ILE A 42 -2.25 8.21 -8.70
CA ILE A 42 -3.68 8.29 -8.39
C ILE A 42 -4.27 9.56 -9.00
N GLN A 43 -3.61 10.70 -8.78
CA GLN A 43 -4.14 12.01 -9.21
C GLN A 43 -4.15 12.17 -10.74
N GLU A 44 -3.19 11.56 -11.42
CA GLU A 44 -3.10 11.65 -12.89
C GLU A 44 -3.84 10.52 -13.61
N SER A 45 -4.51 9.61 -12.88
CA SER A 45 -5.20 8.44 -13.45
C SER A 45 -4.29 7.64 -14.39
N ARG A 46 -3.12 7.23 -13.89
CA ARG A 46 -2.12 6.46 -14.65
C ARG A 46 -1.64 5.25 -13.89
N LEU A 47 -1.51 4.14 -14.60
CA LEU A 47 -0.87 2.92 -14.12
C LEU A 47 0.48 2.76 -14.82
N TYR A 48 1.55 2.85 -14.06
CA TYR A 48 2.92 2.72 -14.55
C TYR A 48 3.46 1.31 -14.39
N HIS A 49 4.39 0.96 -15.28
CA HIS A 49 5.16 -0.27 -15.15
C HIS A 49 6.61 -0.04 -15.62
N TYR A 50 7.54 -0.71 -14.97
CA TYR A 50 8.95 -0.62 -15.30
C TYR A 50 9.62 -1.99 -15.13
N ASN A 51 10.34 -2.42 -16.16
CA ASN A 51 11.18 -3.60 -16.08
C ASN A 51 12.65 -3.16 -15.90
N PRO A 52 13.26 -3.45 -14.74
CA PRO A 52 14.61 -2.96 -14.41
C PRO A 52 15.71 -3.52 -15.30
N SER A 53 15.56 -4.76 -15.78
CA SER A 53 16.55 -5.43 -16.64
C SER A 53 16.61 -4.81 -18.03
N SER A 54 15.45 -4.58 -18.66
CA SER A 54 15.35 -3.95 -19.97
C SER A 54 15.31 -2.42 -19.94
N LYS A 55 15.15 -1.84 -18.76
CA LYS A 55 14.91 -0.40 -18.51
C LYS A 55 13.71 0.16 -19.28
N LYS A 56 12.75 -0.68 -19.58
CA LYS A 56 11.51 -0.27 -20.27
C LYS A 56 10.52 0.28 -19.26
N LEU A 57 10.23 1.56 -19.39
CA LEU A 57 9.17 2.26 -18.68
C LEU A 57 7.96 2.42 -19.62
N GLY A 58 6.77 2.17 -19.09
CA GLY A 58 5.52 2.41 -19.77
C GLY A 58 4.43 2.83 -18.80
N HIS A 59 3.30 3.28 -19.35
CA HIS A 59 2.11 3.54 -18.57
C HIS A 59 0.85 3.31 -19.40
N TYR A 60 -0.26 3.13 -18.70
CA TYR A 60 -1.61 3.13 -19.22
C TYR A 60 -2.40 4.25 -18.57
N ASP A 61 -3.12 5.04 -19.36
CA ASP A 61 -4.13 5.95 -18.81
C ASP A 61 -5.30 5.13 -18.32
N THR A 62 -5.75 5.36 -17.09
CA THR A 62 -6.86 4.65 -16.48
C THR A 62 -8.16 5.43 -16.62
N PRO A 63 -9.33 4.76 -16.71
CA PRO A 63 -10.60 5.44 -16.94
C PRO A 63 -11.04 6.35 -15.79
N GLU A 64 -10.57 6.06 -14.59
CA GLU A 64 -10.79 6.82 -13.35
C GLU A 64 -9.52 6.74 -12.52
N ARG A 65 -9.44 7.44 -11.38
CA ARG A 65 -8.31 7.36 -10.45
C ARG A 65 -8.19 5.94 -9.90
N LEU A 66 -7.12 5.25 -10.27
CA LEU A 66 -6.77 3.93 -9.75
C LEU A 66 -6.01 4.11 -8.43
N CYS A 67 -6.63 3.73 -7.32
CA CYS A 67 -6.09 3.97 -5.99
C CYS A 67 -5.19 2.82 -5.49
N SER A 68 -5.62 1.59 -5.72
CA SER A 68 -4.84 0.39 -5.39
C SER A 68 -5.22 -0.78 -6.30
N PHE A 69 -4.33 -1.76 -6.42
CA PHE A 69 -4.56 -2.91 -7.28
C PHE A 69 -3.74 -4.12 -6.83
N GLY A 70 -4.09 -5.28 -7.37
CA GLY A 70 -3.37 -6.52 -7.17
C GLY A 70 -3.40 -7.38 -8.44
N PHE A 71 -2.47 -8.31 -8.54
CA PHE A 71 -2.43 -9.27 -9.62
C PHE A 71 -3.47 -10.37 -9.44
N THR A 72 -3.95 -10.91 -10.55
CA THR A 72 -4.80 -12.10 -10.59
C THR A 72 -4.07 -13.24 -11.28
N ASP A 73 -4.65 -14.44 -11.26
CA ASP A 73 -4.09 -15.60 -11.99
C ASP A 73 -4.08 -15.37 -13.51
N ASP A 74 -4.97 -14.54 -14.03
CA ASP A 74 -4.95 -14.10 -15.43
C ASP A 74 -4.11 -12.82 -15.54
N GLU A 75 -2.91 -12.93 -16.11
CA GLU A 75 -1.94 -11.84 -16.27
C GLU A 75 -2.50 -10.58 -16.97
N LYS A 76 -3.59 -10.72 -17.70
CA LYS A 76 -4.24 -9.60 -18.41
C LYS A 76 -5.16 -8.78 -17.53
N TRP A 77 -5.51 -9.28 -16.33
CA TRP A 77 -6.46 -8.66 -15.46
C TRP A 77 -5.88 -8.37 -14.09
N PHE A 78 -6.18 -7.19 -13.61
CA PHE A 78 -5.93 -6.80 -12.23
C PHE A 78 -7.24 -6.79 -11.45
N ILE A 79 -7.15 -7.09 -10.17
CA ILE A 79 -8.15 -6.67 -9.20
C ILE A 79 -7.79 -5.26 -8.76
N ALA A 80 -8.75 -4.35 -8.72
CA ALA A 80 -8.47 -2.93 -8.54
C ALA A 80 -9.53 -2.24 -7.67
N ALA A 81 -9.09 -1.26 -6.89
CA ALA A 81 -9.93 -0.26 -6.28
C ALA A 81 -9.72 1.07 -7.02
N PHE A 82 -10.73 1.50 -7.74
CA PHE A 82 -10.84 2.84 -8.30
C PHE A 82 -11.45 3.78 -7.26
N GLU A 83 -11.50 5.06 -7.54
CA GLU A 83 -11.96 6.05 -6.56
C GLU A 83 -13.32 5.72 -5.91
N ASN A 84 -14.24 5.08 -6.65
CA ASN A 84 -15.60 4.81 -6.19
C ASN A 84 -15.89 3.35 -5.85
N GLY A 85 -15.03 2.40 -6.26
CA GLY A 85 -15.35 0.99 -6.10
C GLY A 85 -14.31 0.02 -6.61
N PHE A 86 -14.66 -1.25 -6.45
CA PHE A 86 -13.85 -2.38 -6.87
C PHE A 86 -14.21 -2.85 -8.27
N ALA A 87 -13.20 -3.21 -9.05
CA ALA A 87 -13.36 -3.70 -10.41
C ALA A 87 -12.30 -4.75 -10.78
N LYS A 88 -12.57 -5.53 -11.81
CA LYS A 88 -11.52 -6.16 -12.63
C LYS A 88 -11.13 -5.18 -13.73
N TYR A 89 -9.84 -4.99 -13.93
CA TYR A 89 -9.30 -4.05 -14.91
C TYR A 89 -8.28 -4.71 -15.81
N ASN A 90 -8.45 -4.51 -17.11
CA ASN A 90 -7.46 -4.90 -18.14
C ASN A 90 -6.85 -3.62 -18.71
N PRO A 91 -5.60 -3.29 -18.36
CA PRO A 91 -4.98 -2.03 -18.79
C PRO A 91 -4.68 -1.97 -20.28
N GLU A 92 -4.27 -3.09 -20.91
CA GLU A 92 -3.95 -3.13 -22.34
C GLU A 92 -5.15 -2.79 -23.22
N LYS A 93 -6.35 -3.23 -22.81
CA LYS A 93 -7.59 -3.00 -23.53
C LYS A 93 -8.40 -1.83 -22.98
N ASN A 94 -7.96 -1.27 -21.86
CA ASN A 94 -8.69 -0.28 -21.07
C ASN A 94 -10.13 -0.72 -20.75
N ILE A 95 -10.30 -2.00 -20.35
CA ILE A 95 -11.61 -2.58 -20.03
C ILE A 95 -11.77 -2.64 -18.52
N LEU A 96 -12.82 -2.00 -18.04
CA LEU A 96 -13.23 -1.97 -16.63
C LEU A 96 -14.51 -2.79 -16.44
N LYS A 97 -14.48 -3.73 -15.49
CA LYS A 97 -15.64 -4.53 -15.08
C LYS A 97 -15.90 -4.34 -13.61
N TRP A 98 -16.88 -3.52 -13.29
CA TRP A 98 -17.26 -3.23 -11.91
C TRP A 98 -17.72 -4.50 -11.17
N LEU A 99 -17.27 -4.62 -9.93
CA LEU A 99 -17.68 -5.66 -8.99
C LEU A 99 -18.57 -5.08 -7.89
N SER A 100 -18.21 -3.90 -7.36
CA SER A 100 -18.97 -3.22 -6.32
C SER A 100 -18.59 -1.73 -6.29
N LYS A 101 -19.57 -0.86 -6.04
CA LYS A 101 -19.37 0.59 -5.92
C LYS A 101 -19.87 1.12 -4.58
N PRO A 102 -19.20 0.80 -3.45
CA PRO A 102 -19.67 1.24 -2.14
C PRO A 102 -19.63 2.75 -1.94
N LEU A 103 -18.89 3.48 -2.77
CA LEU A 103 -18.73 4.94 -2.69
C LEU A 103 -19.46 5.70 -3.82
N GLU A 104 -20.35 5.07 -4.59
CA GLU A 104 -21.00 5.69 -5.76
C GLU A 104 -21.68 7.04 -5.48
N HIS A 105 -22.09 7.28 -4.24
CA HIS A 105 -22.76 8.51 -3.82
C HIS A 105 -21.97 9.34 -2.79
N HIS A 106 -20.68 9.05 -2.63
CA HIS A 106 -19.81 9.72 -1.67
C HIS A 106 -18.76 10.58 -2.37
N ASN A 107 -19.03 11.87 -2.52
CA ASN A 107 -18.13 12.80 -3.22
C ASN A 107 -16.92 13.26 -2.40
N GLN A 108 -16.91 12.98 -1.09
CA GLN A 108 -15.87 13.42 -0.17
C GLN A 108 -14.84 12.31 0.15
N ILE A 109 -15.11 11.09 -0.28
CA ILE A 109 -14.35 9.90 0.06
C ILE A 109 -13.96 9.18 -1.21
N ARG A 110 -12.71 8.74 -1.31
CA ARG A 110 -12.23 7.81 -2.33
C ARG A 110 -11.54 6.60 -1.70
N PHE A 111 -11.34 5.56 -2.49
CA PHE A 111 -10.39 4.53 -2.13
C PHE A 111 -8.96 5.08 -2.07
N ASN A 112 -8.08 4.42 -1.30
CA ASN A 112 -6.68 4.75 -1.12
C ASN A 112 -5.84 3.48 -1.15
N ASP A 113 -5.00 3.25 -0.13
CA ASP A 113 -4.11 2.09 -0.06
C ASP A 113 -4.89 0.77 -0.03
N GLY A 114 -4.31 -0.24 -0.65
CA GLY A 114 -4.88 -1.57 -0.68
C GLY A 114 -3.86 -2.62 -1.12
N ARG A 115 -4.11 -3.86 -0.72
CA ARG A 115 -3.21 -4.97 -0.97
C ARG A 115 -3.95 -6.31 -1.00
N VAL A 116 -3.37 -7.29 -1.65
CA VAL A 116 -3.83 -8.68 -1.57
C VAL A 116 -3.23 -9.33 -0.34
N ASP A 117 -4.05 -9.96 0.49
CA ASP A 117 -3.57 -10.75 1.62
C ASP A 117 -2.98 -12.10 1.17
N ARG A 118 -2.32 -12.82 2.07
CA ARG A 118 -1.67 -14.09 1.76
C ARG A 118 -2.64 -15.22 1.41
N GLN A 119 -3.93 -15.03 1.62
CA GLN A 119 -5.01 -15.95 1.25
C GLN A 119 -5.68 -15.57 -0.08
N GLY A 120 -5.19 -14.51 -0.76
CA GLY A 120 -5.67 -14.10 -2.07
C GLY A 120 -6.88 -13.18 -2.05
N ARG A 121 -7.24 -12.60 -0.90
CA ARG A 121 -8.33 -11.62 -0.81
C ARG A 121 -7.79 -10.22 -1.01
N PHE A 122 -8.46 -9.42 -1.82
CA PHE A 122 -8.09 -8.04 -2.04
C PHE A 122 -8.72 -7.12 -0.98
N TRP A 123 -7.92 -6.25 -0.42
CA TRP A 123 -8.31 -5.27 0.57
C TRP A 123 -7.99 -3.88 0.06
N SER A 124 -8.88 -2.93 0.32
CA SER A 124 -8.58 -1.52 0.11
C SER A 124 -9.36 -0.66 1.10
N GLY A 125 -8.68 0.28 1.66
CA GLY A 125 -9.28 1.28 2.54
C GLY A 125 -9.59 2.56 1.80
N THR A 126 -10.36 3.42 2.44
CA THR A 126 -10.78 4.69 1.89
C THR A 126 -10.19 5.86 2.65
N MET A 127 -10.18 7.02 2.02
CA MET A 127 -9.78 8.27 2.67
C MET A 127 -10.78 9.39 2.40
N VAL A 128 -10.84 10.31 3.32
CA VAL A 128 -11.61 11.55 3.20
C VAL A 128 -10.71 12.59 2.52
N GLU A 129 -11.08 13.01 1.31
CA GLU A 129 -10.31 14.03 0.57
C GLU A 129 -10.72 15.46 0.97
N ASP A 130 -12.01 15.65 1.19
CA ASP A 130 -12.56 16.95 1.53
C ASP A 130 -13.61 16.81 2.65
N ASN A 131 -13.21 17.18 3.84
CA ASN A 131 -14.11 17.10 4.99
C ASN A 131 -14.99 18.35 5.15
N ASN A 132 -14.67 19.49 4.51
CA ASN A 132 -15.42 20.75 4.56
C ASN A 132 -16.08 21.04 5.93
N GLY A 133 -15.43 20.60 7.03
CA GLY A 133 -15.97 20.66 8.38
C GLY A 133 -17.05 19.62 8.70
N GLY A 134 -17.23 18.61 7.85
CA GLY A 134 -18.22 17.53 8.03
C GLY A 134 -17.68 16.33 8.81
N ASP A 135 -18.57 15.37 9.04
CA ASP A 135 -18.30 14.13 9.78
C ASP A 135 -18.03 12.93 8.84
N ALA A 136 -17.53 13.18 7.62
CA ALA A 136 -17.21 12.12 6.70
C ALA A 136 -16.17 11.18 7.31
N ARG A 137 -16.39 9.87 7.20
CA ARG A 137 -15.48 8.82 7.65
C ARG A 137 -15.39 7.71 6.63
N GLY A 138 -14.17 7.24 6.44
CA GLY A 138 -13.87 6.10 5.57
C GLY A 138 -13.91 4.78 6.32
N ARG A 139 -13.59 3.73 5.56
CA ARG A 139 -13.62 2.33 6.00
C ARG A 139 -12.52 1.52 5.32
N LEU A 140 -12.11 0.44 5.96
CA LEU A 140 -11.33 -0.62 5.31
C LEU A 140 -12.27 -1.72 4.84
N TYR A 141 -12.21 -2.02 3.55
CA TYR A 141 -13.02 -3.06 2.92
C TYR A 141 -12.17 -4.26 2.52
N ARG A 142 -12.75 -5.45 2.65
CA ARG A 142 -12.23 -6.67 2.04
C ARG A 142 -13.13 -7.12 0.91
N LEU A 143 -12.53 -7.44 -0.23
CA LEU A 143 -13.21 -8.05 -1.37
C LEU A 143 -12.87 -9.54 -1.42
N ASP A 144 -13.88 -10.39 -1.35
CA ASP A 144 -13.75 -11.83 -1.48
C ASP A 144 -14.46 -12.31 -2.75
N LEU A 145 -13.69 -12.70 -3.77
CA LEU A 145 -14.22 -13.13 -5.04
C LEU A 145 -14.83 -14.54 -5.00
N ALA A 146 -14.43 -15.37 -4.03
CA ALA A 146 -14.92 -16.74 -3.91
C ALA A 146 -16.34 -16.81 -3.34
N GLU A 147 -16.73 -15.85 -2.50
CA GLU A 147 -17.99 -15.88 -1.76
C GLU A 147 -19.13 -15.07 -2.38
N LYS A 148 -18.96 -14.43 -3.52
CA LYS A 148 -19.95 -13.48 -4.12
C LYS A 148 -20.36 -12.34 -3.17
N LYS A 149 -19.81 -12.24 -2.00
CA LYS A 149 -20.01 -11.13 -1.08
C LYS A 149 -19.00 -10.04 -1.42
N LEU A 150 -19.51 -9.11 -2.16
CA LEU A 150 -18.88 -7.86 -2.53
C LEU A 150 -18.47 -7.11 -1.25
N ALA A 151 -17.45 -6.30 -1.32
CA ALA A 151 -16.84 -5.45 -0.31
C ALA A 151 -17.50 -5.45 1.09
N VAL A 152 -16.87 -6.11 2.05
CA VAL A 152 -17.31 -6.13 3.45
C VAL A 152 -16.50 -5.12 4.23
N PRO A 153 -17.10 -4.10 4.88
CA PRO A 153 -16.38 -3.20 5.76
C PRO A 153 -15.94 -3.95 7.03
N LEU A 154 -14.67 -3.78 7.40
CA LEU A 154 -14.07 -4.46 8.55
C LEU A 154 -13.52 -3.50 9.59
N LEU A 155 -13.07 -2.32 9.19
CA LEU A 155 -12.72 -1.22 10.07
C LEU A 155 -13.48 0.03 9.62
N GLU A 156 -13.85 0.87 10.57
CA GLU A 156 -14.64 2.09 10.36
C GLU A 156 -13.95 3.32 10.98
N ASP A 157 -14.54 4.47 10.82
CA ASP A 157 -14.08 5.75 11.40
C ASP A 157 -12.67 6.18 10.95
N ILE A 158 -12.30 5.88 9.71
CA ILE A 158 -10.98 6.14 9.15
C ILE A 158 -10.98 7.49 8.41
N LEU A 159 -9.91 8.28 8.59
CA LEU A 159 -9.68 9.48 7.79
C LEU A 159 -8.78 9.20 6.59
N ILE A 160 -7.63 8.54 6.78
CA ILE A 160 -6.69 8.22 5.70
C ILE A 160 -6.13 6.81 5.89
N SER A 161 -6.70 5.84 5.17
CA SER A 161 -6.29 4.44 5.21
C SER A 161 -4.93 4.21 4.55
N ASN A 162 -3.99 3.62 5.29
CA ASN A 162 -2.64 3.30 4.82
C ASN A 162 -2.04 2.08 5.54
N SER A 163 -0.80 1.72 5.18
CA SER A 163 0.08 0.77 5.88
C SER A 163 -0.42 -0.68 5.92
N LEU A 164 -1.33 -1.04 5.02
CA LEU A 164 -1.96 -2.36 5.03
C LEU A 164 -0.99 -3.46 4.62
N CYS A 165 -0.64 -4.35 5.55
CA CYS A 165 0.17 -5.54 5.28
C CYS A 165 -0.02 -6.62 6.37
N TRP A 166 0.53 -7.80 6.14
CA TRP A 166 0.37 -8.96 7.04
C TRP A 166 1.72 -9.60 7.36
N SER A 167 1.85 -10.10 8.59
CA SER A 167 3.02 -10.89 9.01
C SER A 167 3.23 -12.12 8.12
N PRO A 168 4.47 -12.66 8.04
CA PRO A 168 4.76 -13.84 7.20
C PRO A 168 3.92 -15.06 7.55
N ASP A 169 3.55 -15.22 8.82
CA ASP A 169 2.70 -16.32 9.30
C ASP A 169 1.20 -16.04 9.22
N SER A 170 0.80 -14.88 8.69
CA SER A 170 -0.59 -14.42 8.57
C SER A 170 -1.35 -14.31 9.90
N LYS A 171 -0.66 -14.16 11.03
CA LYS A 171 -1.34 -14.01 12.35
C LYS A 171 -1.52 -12.56 12.77
N LYS A 172 -0.85 -11.63 12.10
CA LYS A 172 -0.95 -10.21 12.36
C LYS A 172 -1.30 -9.45 11.09
N MET A 173 -2.13 -8.43 11.22
CA MET A 173 -2.41 -7.42 10.22
C MET A 173 -1.93 -6.09 10.76
N TYR A 174 -1.26 -5.29 9.92
CA TYR A 174 -0.85 -3.93 10.23
C TYR A 174 -1.68 -2.96 9.41
N PHE A 175 -2.04 -1.84 10.02
CA PHE A 175 -2.86 -0.82 9.41
C PHE A 175 -2.58 0.55 10.05
N ALA A 176 -2.73 1.63 9.30
CA ALA A 176 -2.69 2.98 9.81
C ALA A 176 -3.88 3.80 9.32
N ASP A 177 -4.51 4.53 10.22
CA ASP A 177 -5.12 5.80 9.86
C ASP A 177 -4.02 6.86 10.01
N SER A 178 -3.48 7.35 8.91
CA SER A 178 -2.29 8.20 8.89
C SER A 178 -2.42 9.43 9.79
N THR A 179 -3.64 9.97 9.94
CA THR A 179 -3.92 11.15 10.76
C THR A 179 -3.70 10.92 12.26
N ASN A 180 -3.64 9.67 12.68
CA ASN A 180 -3.37 9.31 14.09
C ASN A 180 -1.87 9.21 14.40
N ASN A 181 -0.98 9.44 13.42
CA ASN A 181 0.48 9.34 13.56
C ASN A 181 0.95 8.02 14.18
N ARG A 182 0.24 6.92 13.88
CA ARG A 182 0.59 5.60 14.40
C ARG A 182 0.24 4.48 13.41
N ILE A 183 0.97 3.39 13.53
CA ILE A 183 0.64 2.12 12.92
C ILE A 183 0.06 1.23 14.00
N ASP A 184 -1.08 0.62 13.74
CA ASP A 184 -1.71 -0.36 14.62
C ASP A 184 -1.44 -1.78 14.13
N VAL A 185 -1.40 -2.72 15.06
CA VAL A 185 -1.31 -4.15 14.80
C VAL A 185 -2.53 -4.86 15.35
N TYR A 186 -3.11 -5.72 14.55
CA TYR A 186 -4.29 -6.53 14.86
C TYR A 186 -3.90 -8.01 14.94
N ASP A 187 -4.54 -8.76 15.82
CA ASP A 187 -4.61 -10.20 15.65
C ASP A 187 -5.41 -10.51 14.39
N PHE A 188 -4.94 -11.43 13.58
CA PHE A 188 -5.58 -11.73 12.31
C PHE A 188 -5.98 -13.20 12.19
N ASP A 189 -7.28 -13.45 12.03
CA ASP A 189 -7.77 -14.76 11.65
C ASP A 189 -7.61 -14.93 10.13
N ALA A 190 -6.56 -15.65 9.73
CA ALA A 190 -6.26 -15.85 8.32
C ALA A 190 -7.35 -16.65 7.58
N ALA A 191 -8.04 -17.57 8.25
CA ALA A 191 -9.10 -18.37 7.63
C ALA A 191 -10.35 -17.53 7.35
N LEU A 192 -10.76 -16.71 8.31
CA LEU A 192 -11.93 -15.85 8.18
C LEU A 192 -11.61 -14.49 7.53
N GLY A 193 -10.33 -14.07 7.56
CA GLY A 193 -9.90 -12.73 7.12
C GLY A 193 -10.50 -11.65 8.00
N ILE A 194 -10.40 -11.78 9.31
CA ILE A 194 -10.97 -10.85 10.29
C ILE A 194 -9.86 -10.35 11.21
N PRO A 195 -9.62 -9.02 11.25
CA PRO A 195 -8.77 -8.39 12.25
C PRO A 195 -9.52 -8.22 13.58
N THR A 196 -8.82 -8.45 14.69
CA THR A 196 -9.33 -8.26 16.06
C THR A 196 -8.24 -7.72 16.97
N ASN A 197 -8.59 -7.25 18.18
CA ASN A 197 -7.63 -6.91 19.23
C ASN A 197 -6.53 -5.94 18.77
N ASP A 198 -6.91 -4.74 18.32
CA ASP A 198 -5.95 -3.71 17.93
C ASP A 198 -5.06 -3.24 19.08
N ASN A 199 -3.81 -3.03 18.76
CA ASN A 199 -2.82 -2.43 19.64
C ASN A 199 -1.93 -1.49 18.83
N THR A 200 -1.39 -0.45 19.48
CA THR A 200 -0.38 0.40 18.86
C THR A 200 0.90 -0.39 18.61
N PHE A 201 1.34 -0.42 17.35
CA PHE A 201 2.61 -1.04 16.96
C PHE A 201 3.76 -0.05 16.96
N ALA A 202 3.59 1.11 16.33
CA ALA A 202 4.60 2.16 16.25
C ALA A 202 3.94 3.54 16.17
N ILE A 203 4.65 4.56 16.64
CA ILE A 203 4.20 5.96 16.63
C ILE A 203 5.20 6.78 15.80
N THR A 204 4.70 7.65 14.93
CA THR A 204 5.48 8.62 14.18
C THR A 204 5.44 10.00 14.85
N ASN A 205 6.33 10.91 14.46
CA ASN A 205 6.30 12.29 14.91
C ASN A 205 5.08 13.03 14.33
N GLU A 206 4.67 14.15 14.95
CA GLU A 206 3.44 14.89 14.60
C GLU A 206 3.29 15.24 13.11
N ASP A 207 4.35 15.68 12.44
CA ASP A 207 4.30 16.09 11.04
C ASP A 207 4.75 14.97 10.07
N ILE A 208 4.84 13.74 10.54
CA ILE A 208 5.30 12.59 9.77
C ILE A 208 4.23 11.50 9.80
N PHE A 209 3.62 11.27 8.64
CA PHE A 209 2.49 10.38 8.54
C PHE A 209 2.92 8.99 8.05
N PRO A 210 2.50 7.89 8.72
CA PRO A 210 2.73 6.55 8.21
C PRO A 210 1.93 6.36 6.93
N ASP A 211 2.62 6.01 5.85
CA ASP A 211 2.03 5.75 4.54
C ASP A 211 2.13 4.26 4.19
N GLY A 212 2.32 3.85 2.97
CA GLY A 212 2.36 2.46 2.56
C GLY A 212 3.44 1.63 3.23
N SER A 213 3.13 0.38 3.54
CA SER A 213 4.05 -0.57 4.21
C SER A 213 4.19 -1.89 3.48
N THR A 214 5.29 -2.57 3.78
CA THR A 214 5.51 -3.98 3.43
C THR A 214 6.22 -4.71 4.57
N ILE A 215 6.20 -6.04 4.55
CA ILE A 215 6.87 -6.90 5.55
C ILE A 215 7.97 -7.70 4.87
N ASP A 216 9.15 -7.77 5.47
CA ASP A 216 10.21 -8.66 5.03
C ASP A 216 10.01 -10.10 5.57
N GLN A 217 10.87 -11.01 5.10
CA GLN A 217 10.79 -12.44 5.48
C GLN A 217 11.08 -12.70 6.97
N GLU A 218 11.75 -11.76 7.65
CA GLU A 218 12.07 -11.84 9.08
C GLU A 218 10.93 -11.27 9.94
N GLY A 219 9.87 -10.71 9.31
CA GLY A 219 8.73 -10.12 9.98
C GLY A 219 8.92 -8.65 10.38
N TYR A 220 9.97 -7.98 9.88
CA TYR A 220 10.15 -6.55 10.08
C TYR A 220 9.27 -5.77 9.12
N LEU A 221 8.63 -4.73 9.65
CA LEU A 221 7.76 -3.84 8.87
C LEU A 221 8.55 -2.67 8.31
N TRP A 222 8.47 -2.47 7.00
CA TRP A 222 9.03 -1.32 6.31
C TRP A 222 7.90 -0.34 5.98
N ASN A 223 7.99 0.89 6.46
CA ASN A 223 6.98 1.92 6.30
C ASN A 223 7.56 3.17 5.62
N ALA A 224 6.95 3.58 4.53
CA ALA A 224 7.18 4.90 3.95
C ALA A 224 6.55 5.96 4.85
N GLN A 225 7.28 7.05 5.11
CA GLN A 225 6.81 8.10 6.00
C GLN A 225 6.68 9.42 5.26
N TRP A 226 5.45 9.74 4.88
CA TRP A 226 5.09 11.00 4.25
C TRP A 226 5.48 12.19 5.13
N GLY A 227 6.14 13.19 4.55
CA GLY A 227 6.68 14.33 5.28
C GLY A 227 8.01 14.06 5.97
N GLY A 228 8.40 12.79 6.10
CA GLY A 228 9.58 12.37 6.87
C GLY A 228 10.85 12.18 6.08
N SER A 229 10.81 12.24 4.75
CA SER A 229 11.98 11.96 3.86
C SER A 229 12.67 10.62 4.17
N ARG A 230 11.89 9.61 4.57
CA ARG A 230 12.47 8.34 5.02
C ARG A 230 11.53 7.15 4.85
N VAL A 231 12.13 5.97 4.80
CA VAL A 231 11.47 4.69 5.04
C VAL A 231 12.02 4.13 6.35
N VAL A 232 11.16 3.67 7.23
CA VAL A 232 11.57 3.12 8.54
C VAL A 232 11.32 1.63 8.58
N ARG A 233 12.33 0.86 8.98
CA ARG A 233 12.21 -0.55 9.30
C ARG A 233 11.95 -0.70 10.78
N TYR A 234 10.84 -1.33 11.13
CA TYR A 234 10.46 -1.65 12.51
C TYR A 234 10.63 -3.13 12.78
N ALA A 235 11.23 -3.46 13.91
CA ALA A 235 11.28 -4.83 14.41
C ALA A 235 9.86 -5.35 14.75
N PRO A 236 9.64 -6.66 14.85
CA PRO A 236 8.32 -7.23 15.18
C PRO A 236 7.71 -6.74 16.51
N ASN A 237 8.52 -6.16 17.40
CA ASN A 237 8.07 -5.54 18.65
C ASN A 237 7.72 -4.04 18.53
N GLY A 238 7.82 -3.46 17.32
CA GLY A 238 7.54 -2.05 17.04
C GLY A 238 8.70 -1.09 17.28
N GLU A 239 9.87 -1.56 17.71
CA GLU A 239 11.06 -0.73 17.85
C GLU A 239 11.70 -0.43 16.49
N ILE A 240 12.24 0.78 16.33
CA ILE A 240 12.97 1.16 15.11
C ILE A 240 14.26 0.35 15.04
N ASP A 241 14.41 -0.40 13.95
CA ASP A 241 15.61 -1.18 13.64
C ASP A 241 16.54 -0.40 12.69
N TYR A 242 15.96 0.20 11.63
CA TYR A 242 16.71 0.93 10.62
C TYR A 242 15.92 2.10 10.04
N ILE A 243 16.61 3.18 9.70
CA ILE A 243 16.05 4.33 8.98
C ILE A 243 16.79 4.48 7.66
N LEU A 244 16.06 4.37 6.56
CA LEU A 244 16.52 4.66 5.22
C LEU A 244 16.09 6.07 4.83
N GLU A 245 17.03 7.01 4.77
CA GLU A 245 16.75 8.34 4.25
C GLU A 245 16.55 8.30 2.73
N VAL A 246 15.53 9.01 2.24
CA VAL A 246 15.25 9.16 0.82
C VAL A 246 15.29 10.63 0.41
N PRO A 247 15.77 10.95 -0.82
CA PRO A 247 16.03 12.34 -1.22
C PRO A 247 14.76 13.09 -1.67
N VAL A 248 13.61 12.76 -1.06
CA VAL A 248 12.29 13.38 -1.33
C VAL A 248 11.51 13.47 -0.04
N SER A 249 10.67 14.50 0.10
CA SER A 249 9.88 14.73 1.32
C SER A 249 8.70 13.77 1.48
N GLN A 250 8.17 13.26 0.37
CA GLN A 250 6.93 12.47 0.37
C GLN A 250 7.14 11.06 -0.22
N PRO A 251 7.87 10.14 0.47
CA PRO A 251 7.79 8.73 0.13
C PRO A 251 6.41 8.20 0.52
N THR A 252 5.81 7.39 -0.35
CA THR A 252 4.40 6.99 -0.23
C THR A 252 4.22 5.50 0.02
N CYS A 253 4.85 4.64 -0.76
CA CYS A 253 4.66 3.20 -0.63
C CYS A 253 5.96 2.44 -0.89
N VAL A 254 6.06 1.22 -0.37
CA VAL A 254 7.23 0.36 -0.50
C VAL A 254 6.84 -1.06 -0.90
N ALA A 255 7.70 -1.71 -1.69
CA ALA A 255 7.58 -3.12 -2.03
C ALA A 255 8.94 -3.76 -2.25
N PHE A 256 9.08 -5.00 -1.85
CA PHE A 256 10.22 -5.83 -2.24
C PHE A 256 10.03 -6.39 -3.64
N GLY A 257 11.12 -6.49 -4.39
CA GLY A 257 11.15 -7.04 -5.73
C GLY A 257 12.57 -7.35 -6.18
N GLY A 258 12.75 -7.49 -7.50
CA GLY A 258 13.99 -7.97 -8.07
C GLY A 258 14.03 -9.49 -8.17
N PRO A 259 15.05 -10.08 -8.83
CA PRO A 259 15.12 -11.51 -9.10
C PRO A 259 15.07 -12.39 -7.84
N ASP A 260 15.63 -11.90 -6.75
CA ASP A 260 15.72 -12.59 -5.45
C ASP A 260 14.95 -11.87 -4.33
N LEU A 261 14.09 -10.89 -4.68
CA LEU A 261 13.34 -10.04 -3.76
C LEU A 261 14.22 -9.21 -2.80
N SER A 262 15.47 -8.97 -3.16
CA SER A 262 16.41 -8.17 -2.35
C SER A 262 16.35 -6.66 -2.61
N TRP A 263 15.59 -6.23 -3.61
CA TRP A 263 15.43 -4.81 -3.93
C TRP A 263 14.22 -4.22 -3.22
N LEU A 264 14.40 -3.03 -2.65
CA LEU A 264 13.30 -2.25 -2.10
C LEU A 264 12.94 -1.13 -3.08
N PHE A 265 11.73 -1.16 -3.59
CA PHE A 265 11.15 -0.10 -4.41
C PHE A 265 10.38 0.87 -3.53
N VAL A 266 10.54 2.15 -3.79
CA VAL A 266 9.86 3.24 -3.06
C VAL A 266 9.19 4.16 -4.07
N THR A 267 7.89 4.33 -3.96
CA THR A 267 7.15 5.37 -4.68
C THR A 267 7.15 6.68 -3.91
N THR A 268 6.94 7.77 -4.62
CA THR A 268 6.98 9.11 -4.05
C THR A 268 5.91 10.01 -4.67
N ALA A 269 5.56 11.06 -3.97
CA ALA A 269 4.65 12.09 -4.43
C ALA A 269 5.32 13.47 -4.45
N LYS A 270 4.65 14.39 -5.13
CA LYS A 270 4.92 15.83 -5.09
C LYS A 270 3.64 16.63 -4.85
N ASP A 271 2.65 15.99 -4.22
CA ASP A 271 1.35 16.60 -3.97
C ASP A 271 1.47 17.78 -3.02
N GLY A 272 0.97 18.93 -3.45
CA GLY A 272 1.07 20.18 -2.69
C GLY A 272 2.46 20.83 -2.63
N LEU A 273 3.45 20.38 -3.44
CA LEU A 273 4.81 20.94 -3.50
C LEU A 273 4.97 21.89 -4.68
#